data_46397daa3f87800b814586931bb8fe7c
#
_entry.id   46397daa3f87800b814586931bb8fe7c
#
_cell.length_a   1.000
_cell.length_b   1.000
_cell.length_c   1.000
_cell.angle_alpha   90.00
_cell.angle_beta   90.00
_cell.angle_gamma   90.00
#
_symmetry.space_group_name_H-M   'P 1'
#
loop_
_entity.id
_entity.type
_entity.pdbx_description
1 polymer ?
#
loop_
_entity_poly.entity_id
_entity_poly.type
_entity_poly.pdbx_seq_one_letter_code
_entity_poly.pdbx_strand_id
1 'polypeptide(L)'
;MKRTALILLASAVCITLWSPASAQFGISPIKRPNIANIFHPVVGQGAAYDTVDKDGKKSQMEMYVVDKEMVGTEQGYWMEVGHSKDASGNLMYGKMLVTPADFKFHKMVFIMPGQTQPMEMDMDAVKQQHSEMEKEVEKWHSVGTESITVPAGAFSCEHWTSDDGKGDVWASTKVGPMGLVKSVENGRTMVLTKIITDAKTKITGTPVKFDPKVMMQQRMQQRQQQQNP
;
A
#
# COMPACT_ATOMS: atom_id res chain seq x y z
N MET A 1 25.04 -39.49 49.71
CA MET A 1 25.42 -38.22 49.04
C MET A 1 24.84 -38.23 47.63
N LYS A 2 23.66 -37.67 47.41
CA LYS A 2 23.02 -37.56 46.08
C LYS A 2 22.82 -36.08 45.78
N ARG A 3 23.49 -35.55 44.75
CA ARG A 3 23.40 -34.17 44.29
C ARG A 3 22.22 -34.06 43.34
N THR A 4 21.20 -33.32 43.70
CA THR A 4 20.03 -32.98 42.86
C THR A 4 20.42 -31.77 41.99
N ALA A 5 20.45 -31.93 40.66
CA ALA A 5 20.65 -30.88 39.70
C ALA A 5 19.32 -30.20 39.43
N LEU A 6 19.26 -28.87 39.66
CA LEU A 6 18.12 -28.01 39.40
C LEU A 6 18.21 -27.57 37.93
N ILE A 7 17.28 -27.99 37.12
CA ILE A 7 17.16 -27.57 35.70
C ILE A 7 16.28 -26.32 35.69
N LEU A 8 16.89 -25.17 35.42
CA LEU A 8 16.19 -23.91 35.15
C LEU A 8 15.68 -23.93 33.69
N LEU A 9 14.37 -24.07 33.51
CA LEU A 9 13.71 -23.86 32.22
C LEU A 9 13.61 -22.34 31.97
N ALA A 10 14.43 -21.84 31.06
CA ALA A 10 14.29 -20.49 30.51
C ALA A 10 13.15 -20.51 29.48
N SER A 11 11.99 -20.00 29.87
CA SER A 11 10.87 -19.74 28.94
C SER A 11 11.22 -18.57 28.01
N ALA A 12 11.56 -18.88 26.77
CA ALA A 12 11.72 -17.90 25.70
C ALA A 12 10.35 -17.29 25.38
N VAL A 13 10.15 -16.05 25.80
CA VAL A 13 9.02 -15.23 25.39
C VAL A 13 9.23 -14.85 23.91
N CYS A 14 8.53 -15.52 23.00
CA CYS A 14 8.42 -15.11 21.62
C CYS A 14 7.65 -13.79 21.55
N ILE A 15 8.38 -12.68 21.48
CA ILE A 15 7.86 -11.38 21.10
C ILE A 15 7.58 -11.47 19.59
N THR A 16 6.34 -11.81 19.23
CA THR A 16 5.89 -11.71 17.83
C THR A 16 5.80 -10.22 17.48
N LEU A 17 6.77 -9.80 16.68
CA LEU A 17 6.94 -8.44 16.18
C LEU A 17 5.66 -7.99 15.47
N TRP A 18 5.15 -6.87 15.92
CA TRP A 18 4.06 -6.12 15.30
C TRP A 18 4.43 -5.75 13.87
N SER A 19 3.75 -6.32 12.90
CA SER A 19 3.76 -5.75 11.56
C SER A 19 2.96 -4.46 11.59
N PRO A 20 3.52 -3.33 11.16
CA PRO A 20 2.78 -2.07 11.11
C PRO A 20 1.57 -2.18 10.19
N ALA A 21 0.51 -1.47 10.50
CA ALA A 21 -0.77 -1.49 9.76
C ALA A 21 -0.62 -1.24 8.24
N SER A 22 0.44 -0.56 7.82
CA SER A 22 0.81 -0.35 6.41
C SER A 22 1.08 -1.66 5.65
N ALA A 23 1.54 -2.73 6.32
CA ALA A 23 1.72 -4.04 5.70
C ALA A 23 0.37 -4.73 5.40
N GLN A 24 -0.69 -4.37 6.11
CA GLN A 24 -2.03 -4.93 5.93
C GLN A 24 -2.72 -4.40 4.67
N PHE A 25 -2.36 -3.19 4.21
CA PHE A 25 -2.89 -2.58 2.99
C PHE A 25 -2.08 -2.92 1.72
N GLY A 26 -1.04 -3.73 1.83
CA GLY A 26 -0.21 -4.13 0.68
C GLY A 26 0.55 -2.98 0.01
N ILE A 27 0.48 -1.79 0.60
CA ILE A 27 1.22 -0.62 0.15
C ILE A 27 2.55 -0.62 0.91
N SER A 28 3.43 -1.53 0.53
CA SER A 28 4.85 -1.32 0.83
C SER A 28 5.25 -0.02 0.14
N PRO A 29 6.00 0.88 0.80
CA PRO A 29 6.59 2.01 0.10
C PRO A 29 7.43 1.42 -1.04
N ILE A 30 6.92 1.60 -2.27
CA ILE A 30 7.57 1.07 -3.45
C ILE A 30 8.80 1.95 -3.62
N LYS A 31 9.96 1.40 -3.33
CA LYS A 31 11.26 2.01 -3.60
C LYS A 31 11.48 2.02 -5.11
N ARG A 32 10.98 3.04 -5.80
CA ARG A 32 11.00 3.14 -7.26
C ARG A 32 11.77 4.35 -7.72
N PRO A 33 12.24 4.36 -8.98
CA PRO A 33 12.86 5.53 -9.58
C PRO A 33 11.88 6.69 -9.50
N ASN A 34 12.38 7.89 -9.32
CA ASN A 34 11.68 9.15 -9.08
C ASN A 34 10.19 9.15 -9.52
N ILE A 35 9.32 8.57 -8.68
CA ILE A 35 7.88 8.36 -8.95
C ILE A 35 7.19 9.69 -9.23
N ALA A 36 7.71 10.81 -8.70
CA ALA A 36 7.16 12.14 -8.96
C ALA A 36 7.08 12.44 -10.46
N ASN A 37 8.00 11.94 -11.28
CA ASN A 37 8.00 12.18 -12.73
C ASN A 37 6.96 11.33 -13.48
N ILE A 38 6.48 10.23 -12.90
CA ILE A 38 5.48 9.34 -13.53
C ILE A 38 4.10 9.44 -12.88
N PHE A 39 3.98 10.18 -11.78
CA PHE A 39 2.71 10.41 -11.11
C PHE A 39 1.94 11.54 -11.80
N HIS A 40 0.94 11.15 -12.58
CA HIS A 40 0.06 12.07 -13.32
C HIS A 40 -1.40 11.90 -12.87
N PRO A 41 -1.78 12.48 -11.72
CA PRO A 41 -3.11 12.30 -11.16
C PRO A 41 -4.16 13.12 -11.94
N VAL A 42 -5.16 12.43 -12.46
CA VAL A 42 -6.36 13.03 -13.06
C VAL A 42 -7.58 12.43 -12.39
N VAL A 43 -8.44 13.28 -11.82
CA VAL A 43 -9.66 12.83 -11.15
C VAL A 43 -10.53 12.01 -12.11
N GLY A 44 -11.00 10.86 -11.66
CA GLY A 44 -11.76 9.90 -12.45
C GLY A 44 -10.90 8.90 -13.24
N GLN A 45 -9.58 9.06 -13.31
CA GLN A 45 -8.70 8.13 -14.03
C GLN A 45 -7.98 7.17 -13.08
N GLY A 46 -7.71 5.98 -13.61
CA GLY A 46 -7.00 4.94 -12.88
C GLY A 46 -6.68 3.72 -13.73
N ALA A 47 -6.24 2.67 -13.05
CA ALA A 47 -5.83 1.43 -13.67
C ALA A 47 -6.17 0.22 -12.78
N ALA A 48 -6.45 -0.92 -13.41
CA ALA A 48 -6.58 -2.20 -12.74
C ALA A 48 -5.45 -3.13 -13.15
N TYR A 49 -5.04 -3.98 -12.22
CA TYR A 49 -3.89 -4.85 -12.35
C TYR A 49 -4.21 -6.25 -11.87
N ASP A 50 -3.66 -7.25 -12.56
CA ASP A 50 -3.46 -8.58 -11.99
C ASP A 50 -2.10 -8.64 -11.32
N THR A 51 -2.06 -9.23 -10.12
CA THR A 51 -0.84 -9.38 -9.34
C THR A 51 -0.60 -10.86 -9.03
N VAL A 52 0.66 -11.26 -9.06
CA VAL A 52 1.11 -12.59 -8.63
C VAL A 52 2.20 -12.37 -7.59
N ASP A 53 2.04 -12.93 -6.40
CA ASP A 53 3.07 -12.87 -5.37
C ASP A 53 4.19 -13.90 -5.61
N LYS A 54 5.23 -13.85 -4.78
CA LYS A 54 6.37 -14.77 -4.86
C LYS A 54 6.00 -16.25 -4.69
N ASP A 55 4.86 -16.55 -4.10
CA ASP A 55 4.34 -17.90 -3.85
C ASP A 55 3.35 -18.33 -4.94
N GLY A 56 3.19 -17.53 -6.00
CA GLY A 56 2.30 -17.78 -7.14
C GLY A 56 0.84 -17.46 -6.88
N LYS A 57 0.50 -16.87 -5.73
CA LYS A 57 -0.88 -16.49 -5.40
C LYS A 57 -1.31 -15.29 -6.24
N LYS A 58 -2.41 -15.45 -6.95
CA LYS A 58 -3.00 -14.41 -7.79
C LYS A 58 -3.94 -13.53 -6.99
N SER A 59 -3.89 -12.22 -7.23
CA SER A 59 -4.85 -11.25 -6.72
C SER A 59 -5.06 -10.11 -7.72
N GLN A 60 -5.99 -9.22 -7.41
CA GLN A 60 -6.29 -8.05 -8.23
C GLN A 60 -6.07 -6.79 -7.41
N MET A 61 -5.69 -5.72 -8.09
CA MET A 61 -5.56 -4.40 -7.51
C MET A 61 -6.17 -3.36 -8.46
N GLU A 62 -6.86 -2.39 -7.90
CA GLU A 62 -7.29 -1.18 -8.62
C GLU A 62 -6.69 0.04 -7.96
N MET A 63 -6.35 1.04 -8.77
CA MET A 63 -5.81 2.30 -8.28
C MET A 63 -6.34 3.44 -9.15
N TYR A 64 -6.95 4.46 -8.53
CA TYR A 64 -7.52 5.58 -9.27
C TYR A 64 -7.61 6.84 -8.40
N VAL A 65 -7.71 7.99 -9.05
CA VAL A 65 -7.88 9.29 -8.39
C VAL A 65 -9.36 9.61 -8.31
N VAL A 66 -9.88 9.84 -7.09
CA VAL A 66 -11.31 10.06 -6.86
C VAL A 66 -11.67 11.51 -6.58
N ASP A 67 -10.71 12.31 -6.08
CA ASP A 67 -10.95 13.69 -5.67
C ASP A 67 -9.61 14.46 -5.52
N LYS A 68 -9.71 15.74 -5.23
CA LYS A 68 -8.58 16.63 -4.92
C LYS A 68 -8.89 17.50 -3.72
N GLU A 69 -7.87 17.84 -2.94
CA GLU A 69 -7.96 18.66 -1.72
C GLU A 69 -6.70 19.52 -1.58
N MET A 70 -6.84 20.75 -1.12
CA MET A 70 -5.67 21.59 -0.84
C MET A 70 -4.96 21.14 0.43
N VAL A 71 -3.64 20.98 0.36
CA VAL A 71 -2.75 20.72 1.48
C VAL A 71 -1.83 21.92 1.64
N GLY A 72 -2.17 22.80 2.57
CA GLY A 72 -1.52 24.12 2.62
C GLY A 72 -1.75 24.90 1.33
N THR A 73 -0.68 25.18 0.59
CA THR A 73 -0.72 25.89 -0.69
C THR A 73 -0.64 24.97 -1.91
N GLU A 74 -0.48 23.67 -1.72
CA GLU A 74 -0.30 22.68 -2.77
C GLU A 74 -1.58 21.88 -3.03
N GLN A 75 -1.82 21.52 -4.30
CA GLN A 75 -2.92 20.64 -4.67
C GLN A 75 -2.56 19.20 -4.37
N GLY A 76 -3.27 18.58 -3.43
CA GLY A 76 -3.25 17.15 -3.19
C GLY A 76 -4.36 16.42 -3.95
N TYR A 77 -4.18 15.11 -4.14
CA TYR A 77 -5.10 14.21 -4.83
C TYR A 77 -5.44 13.01 -3.94
N TRP A 78 -6.71 12.70 -3.86
CA TRP A 78 -7.19 11.50 -3.20
C TRP A 78 -7.05 10.30 -4.14
N MET A 79 -6.03 9.51 -3.91
CA MET A 79 -5.78 8.25 -4.62
C MET A 79 -6.41 7.11 -3.82
N GLU A 80 -7.36 6.40 -4.44
CA GLU A 80 -8.02 5.23 -3.85
C GLU A 80 -7.42 3.96 -4.45
N VAL A 81 -7.13 3.00 -3.58
CA VAL A 81 -6.57 1.69 -3.94
C VAL A 81 -7.47 0.61 -3.38
N GLY A 82 -7.93 -0.26 -4.26
CA GLY A 82 -8.59 -1.52 -3.93
C GLY A 82 -7.62 -2.68 -4.11
N HIS A 83 -7.40 -3.45 -3.07
CA HIS A 83 -6.50 -4.60 -3.14
C HIS A 83 -6.95 -5.70 -2.19
N SER A 84 -6.46 -6.91 -2.42
CA SER A 84 -6.81 -8.08 -1.62
C SER A 84 -8.33 -8.28 -1.50
N LYS A 85 -8.78 -9.48 -1.39
CA LYS A 85 -10.21 -9.76 -1.24
C LYS A 85 -10.53 -9.98 0.24
N ASP A 86 -11.65 -9.43 0.70
CA ASP A 86 -12.26 -9.80 1.97
C ASP A 86 -12.74 -11.26 1.95
N ALA A 87 -13.30 -11.74 3.07
CA ALA A 87 -13.86 -13.09 3.17
C ALA A 87 -15.00 -13.35 2.16
N SER A 88 -15.66 -12.31 1.65
CA SER A 88 -16.72 -12.36 0.64
C SER A 88 -16.21 -12.26 -0.80
N GLY A 89 -14.88 -12.09 -0.99
CA GLY A 89 -14.25 -11.99 -2.29
C GLY A 89 -14.22 -10.56 -2.88
N ASN A 90 -14.63 -9.53 -2.12
CA ASN A 90 -14.59 -8.14 -2.54
C ASN A 90 -13.24 -7.50 -2.26
N LEU A 91 -12.82 -6.56 -3.10
CA LEU A 91 -11.64 -5.75 -2.82
C LEU A 91 -11.86 -4.90 -1.56
N MET A 92 -10.83 -4.78 -0.74
CA MET A 92 -10.77 -3.82 0.35
C MET A 92 -10.20 -2.51 -0.16
N TYR A 93 -10.86 -1.41 0.16
CA TYR A 93 -10.48 -0.09 -0.33
C TYR A 93 -9.88 0.77 0.78
N GLY A 94 -8.82 1.48 0.41
CA GLY A 94 -8.25 2.58 1.17
C GLY A 94 -7.97 3.74 0.24
N LYS A 95 -8.05 4.98 0.71
CA LYS A 95 -7.65 6.15 -0.06
C LYS A 95 -6.64 7.01 0.71
N MET A 96 -5.73 7.62 -0.03
CA MET A 96 -4.65 8.43 0.49
C MET A 96 -4.64 9.79 -0.18
N LEU A 97 -4.44 10.84 0.61
CA LEU A 97 -4.17 12.18 0.10
C LEU A 97 -2.70 12.33 -0.19
N VAL A 98 -2.34 12.57 -1.45
CA VAL A 98 -0.97 12.61 -1.95
C VAL A 98 -0.71 13.94 -2.64
N THR A 99 0.41 14.61 -2.32
CA THR A 99 0.92 15.76 -3.07
C THR A 99 1.86 15.26 -4.18
N PRO A 100 1.74 15.77 -5.44
CA PRO A 100 2.51 15.27 -6.57
C PRO A 100 4.00 15.59 -6.51
N ALA A 101 4.38 16.77 -6.01
CA ALA A 101 5.75 17.27 -6.12
C ALA A 101 6.78 16.37 -5.43
N ASP A 102 6.44 15.83 -4.27
CA ASP A 102 7.32 14.99 -3.46
C ASP A 102 6.73 13.59 -3.19
N PHE A 103 5.59 13.29 -3.82
CA PHE A 103 4.82 12.06 -3.60
C PHE A 103 4.55 11.79 -2.11
N LYS A 104 4.24 12.84 -1.37
CA LYS A 104 4.04 12.78 0.08
C LYS A 104 2.61 12.41 0.44
N PHE A 105 2.46 11.47 1.37
CA PHE A 105 1.18 11.06 1.96
C PHE A 105 0.86 11.93 3.18
N HIS A 106 -0.33 12.54 3.19
CA HIS A 106 -0.81 13.41 4.27
C HIS A 106 -1.88 12.77 5.13
N LYS A 107 -2.84 12.10 4.49
CA LYS A 107 -3.96 11.44 5.16
C LYS A 107 -4.21 10.09 4.53
N MET A 108 -4.71 9.15 5.32
CA MET A 108 -5.22 7.87 4.86
C MET A 108 -6.65 7.68 5.39
N VAL A 109 -7.55 7.23 4.52
CA VAL A 109 -8.91 6.81 4.92
C VAL A 109 -9.10 5.36 4.53
N PHE A 110 -9.58 4.54 5.43
CA PHE A 110 -9.78 3.10 5.22
C PHE A 110 -10.97 2.58 6.00
N ILE A 111 -11.50 1.43 5.58
CA ILE A 111 -12.55 0.71 6.30
C ILE A 111 -11.94 -0.58 6.87
N MET A 112 -12.06 -0.78 8.17
CA MET A 112 -11.58 -2.02 8.79
C MET A 112 -12.50 -3.20 8.45
N PRO A 113 -11.95 -4.42 8.34
CA PRO A 113 -12.76 -5.63 8.16
C PRO A 113 -13.86 -5.73 9.22
N GLY A 114 -15.12 -5.95 8.78
CA GLY A 114 -16.28 -6.05 9.66
C GLY A 114 -16.84 -4.71 10.14
N GLN A 115 -16.30 -3.58 9.71
CA GLN A 115 -16.83 -2.24 9.99
C GLN A 115 -17.39 -1.60 8.71
N THR A 116 -18.33 -0.70 8.87
CA THR A 116 -18.91 0.08 7.76
C THR A 116 -18.48 1.54 7.78
N GLN A 117 -18.00 2.02 8.93
CA GLN A 117 -17.57 3.40 9.10
C GLN A 117 -16.12 3.56 8.70
N PRO A 118 -15.79 4.48 7.78
CA PRO A 118 -14.41 4.77 7.42
C PRO A 118 -13.69 5.48 8.56
N MET A 119 -12.38 5.21 8.66
CA MET A 119 -11.48 5.84 9.62
C MET A 119 -10.42 6.65 8.89
N GLU A 120 -10.11 7.83 9.41
CA GLU A 120 -9.06 8.71 8.90
C GLU A 120 -7.83 8.68 9.83
N MET A 121 -6.66 8.48 9.24
CA MET A 121 -5.37 8.54 9.91
C MET A 121 -4.57 9.71 9.33
N ASP A 122 -4.02 10.55 10.20
CA ASP A 122 -3.06 11.58 9.85
C ASP A 122 -1.66 10.94 9.71
N MET A 123 -1.15 10.94 8.48
CA MET A 123 0.13 10.32 8.16
C MET A 123 1.32 11.17 8.59
N ASP A 124 1.17 12.48 8.70
CA ASP A 124 2.23 13.36 9.20
C ASP A 124 2.47 13.11 10.70
N ALA A 125 1.42 12.86 11.46
CA ALA A 125 1.54 12.48 12.88
C ALA A 125 2.20 11.09 13.07
N VAL A 126 1.98 10.15 12.16
CA VAL A 126 2.56 8.80 12.22
C VAL A 126 4.05 8.81 11.84
N LYS A 127 4.45 9.60 10.86
CA LYS A 127 5.85 9.71 10.41
C LYS A 127 6.79 10.24 11.49
N GLN A 128 6.32 11.12 12.37
CA GLN A 128 7.12 11.60 13.50
C GLN A 128 7.55 10.47 14.46
N GLN A 129 6.83 9.34 14.47
CA GLN A 129 7.15 8.18 15.32
C GLN A 129 8.04 7.14 14.62
N HIS A 130 8.23 7.21 13.30
CA HIS A 130 8.90 6.17 12.50
C HIS A 130 10.05 6.66 11.62
N SER A 131 10.64 7.81 11.89
CA SER A 131 11.68 8.46 11.05
C SER A 131 12.99 7.67 10.87
N GLU A 132 13.15 6.52 11.50
CA GLU A 132 14.37 5.70 11.40
C GLU A 132 14.35 4.63 10.31
N MET A 133 13.21 4.39 9.63
CA MET A 133 13.08 3.31 8.63
C MET A 133 13.38 3.72 7.18
N GLU A 134 13.77 4.97 6.92
CA GLU A 134 13.94 5.50 5.53
C GLU A 134 15.35 5.31 4.95
N LYS A 135 16.23 4.47 5.49
CA LYS A 135 17.67 4.52 5.18
C LYS A 135 18.18 3.68 3.99
N GLU A 136 17.36 2.90 3.31
CA GLU A 136 17.81 2.20 2.11
C GLU A 136 16.93 2.55 0.90
N VAL A 137 17.34 3.57 0.17
CA VAL A 137 16.77 3.87 -1.16
C VAL A 137 17.42 2.91 -2.15
N GLU A 138 16.68 1.92 -2.60
CA GLU A 138 17.08 1.07 -3.72
C GLU A 138 17.32 1.96 -4.95
N LYS A 139 18.47 1.78 -5.58
CA LYS A 139 18.82 2.55 -6.77
C LYS A 139 18.24 1.89 -8.00
N TRP A 140 17.72 2.70 -8.89
CA TRP A 140 17.15 2.27 -10.15
C TRP A 140 17.78 3.06 -11.29
N HIS A 141 17.97 2.43 -12.43
CA HIS A 141 18.47 3.09 -13.64
C HIS A 141 17.58 2.78 -14.84
N SER A 142 17.46 3.73 -15.76
CA SER A 142 16.72 3.56 -17.00
C SER A 142 17.52 2.68 -17.95
N VAL A 143 16.85 1.69 -18.52
CA VAL A 143 17.40 0.78 -19.57
C VAL A 143 17.04 1.30 -20.96
N GLY A 144 16.11 2.25 -21.04
CA GLY A 144 15.64 2.86 -22.29
C GLY A 144 14.15 2.70 -22.49
N THR A 145 13.71 2.95 -23.71
CA THR A 145 12.29 2.86 -24.10
C THR A 145 12.04 1.60 -24.88
N GLU A 146 11.01 0.84 -24.53
CA GLU A 146 10.56 -0.32 -25.29
C GLU A 146 9.03 -0.41 -25.36
N SER A 147 8.54 -1.19 -26.34
CA SER A 147 7.12 -1.46 -26.48
C SER A 147 6.78 -2.80 -25.85
N ILE A 148 5.85 -2.81 -24.91
CA ILE A 148 5.34 -4.05 -24.31
C ILE A 148 3.84 -4.19 -24.54
N THR A 149 3.37 -5.43 -24.62
CA THR A 149 1.95 -5.77 -24.73
C THR A 149 1.49 -6.42 -23.44
N VAL A 150 0.41 -5.88 -22.88
CA VAL A 150 -0.26 -6.37 -21.67
C VAL A 150 -1.75 -6.54 -21.96
N PRO A 151 -2.57 -7.16 -21.09
CA PRO A 151 -4.01 -7.32 -21.37
C PRO A 151 -4.76 -6.02 -21.68
N ALA A 152 -4.32 -4.89 -21.12
CA ALA A 152 -4.91 -3.56 -21.44
C ALA A 152 -4.52 -3.00 -22.80
N GLY A 153 -3.58 -3.62 -23.53
CA GLY A 153 -3.11 -3.18 -24.84
C GLY A 153 -1.59 -3.07 -24.97
N ALA A 154 -1.13 -2.42 -26.05
CA ALA A 154 0.29 -2.18 -26.31
C ALA A 154 0.69 -0.77 -25.86
N PHE A 155 1.83 -0.65 -25.18
CA PHE A 155 2.34 0.60 -24.62
C PHE A 155 3.81 0.78 -24.95
N SER A 156 4.19 2.00 -25.34
CA SER A 156 5.58 2.44 -25.30
C SER A 156 5.90 2.86 -23.87
N CYS A 157 6.86 2.19 -23.26
CA CYS A 157 7.21 2.33 -21.85
C CYS A 157 8.66 2.74 -21.70
N GLU A 158 8.96 3.57 -20.73
CA GLU A 158 10.28 3.66 -20.16
C GLU A 158 10.49 2.45 -19.23
N HIS A 159 11.60 1.72 -19.46
CA HIS A 159 11.97 0.55 -18.69
C HIS A 159 13.05 0.93 -17.68
N TRP A 160 12.84 0.54 -16.45
CA TRP A 160 13.77 0.74 -15.32
C TRP A 160 14.10 -0.59 -14.67
N THR A 161 15.35 -0.77 -14.29
CA THR A 161 15.79 -1.93 -13.52
C THR A 161 16.47 -1.50 -12.22
N SER A 162 16.32 -2.30 -11.17
CA SER A 162 17.02 -2.08 -9.90
C SER A 162 18.48 -2.46 -9.99
N ASP A 163 19.36 -1.76 -9.25
CA ASP A 163 20.80 -2.02 -9.29
C ASP A 163 21.18 -3.42 -8.78
N ASP A 164 20.32 -4.03 -7.96
CA ASP A 164 20.49 -5.42 -7.50
C ASP A 164 19.94 -6.47 -8.49
N GLY A 165 19.36 -6.04 -9.60
CA GLY A 165 18.82 -6.90 -10.66
C GLY A 165 17.55 -7.68 -10.28
N LYS A 166 16.89 -7.34 -9.16
CA LYS A 166 15.69 -8.07 -8.70
C LYS A 166 14.38 -7.35 -9.01
N GLY A 167 14.46 -6.19 -9.63
CA GLY A 167 13.29 -5.39 -9.98
C GLY A 167 13.35 -4.82 -11.38
N ASP A 168 12.20 -4.89 -12.09
CA ASP A 168 11.96 -4.25 -13.38
C ASP A 168 10.62 -3.53 -13.36
N VAL A 169 10.57 -2.31 -13.89
CA VAL A 169 9.36 -1.49 -14.01
C VAL A 169 9.24 -0.92 -15.41
N TRP A 170 8.09 -1.08 -16.02
CA TRP A 170 7.71 -0.49 -17.29
C TRP A 170 6.64 0.57 -17.02
N ALA A 171 6.97 1.82 -17.31
CA ALA A 171 6.09 2.95 -17.07
C ALA A 171 5.73 3.69 -18.35
N SER A 172 4.50 4.16 -18.45
CA SER A 172 4.00 4.97 -19.57
C SER A 172 3.12 6.12 -19.06
N THR A 173 3.34 7.34 -19.55
CA THR A 173 2.53 8.51 -19.21
C THR A 173 1.07 8.39 -19.65
N LYS A 174 0.73 7.40 -20.47
CA LYS A 174 -0.64 7.10 -20.91
C LYS A 174 -1.47 6.36 -19.86
N VAL A 175 -0.86 5.92 -18.74
CA VAL A 175 -1.50 5.13 -17.68
C VAL A 175 -1.53 5.95 -16.38
N GLY A 176 -2.70 6.46 -16.01
CA GLY A 176 -2.88 7.16 -14.73
C GLY A 176 -3.16 6.17 -13.57
N PRO A 177 -2.92 6.59 -12.31
CA PRO A 177 -2.19 7.78 -11.89
C PRO A 177 -0.68 7.58 -11.79
N MET A 178 -0.21 6.32 -11.75
CA MET A 178 1.18 5.95 -11.44
C MET A 178 2.03 5.63 -12.67
N GLY A 179 1.50 5.75 -13.87
CA GLY A 179 2.23 5.38 -15.09
C GLY A 179 2.52 3.89 -15.25
N LEU A 180 2.19 3.06 -14.28
CA LEU A 180 2.63 1.66 -14.22
C LEU A 180 1.91 0.81 -15.26
N VAL A 181 2.67 0.14 -16.13
CA VAL A 181 2.17 -0.83 -17.11
C VAL A 181 2.48 -2.26 -16.66
N LYS A 182 3.71 -2.49 -16.17
CA LYS A 182 4.14 -3.77 -15.63
C LYS A 182 5.22 -3.55 -14.59
N SER A 183 5.27 -4.38 -13.56
CA SER A 183 6.44 -4.52 -12.70
C SER A 183 6.70 -5.98 -12.38
N VAL A 184 7.98 -6.28 -12.19
CA VAL A 184 8.49 -7.54 -11.64
C VAL A 184 9.44 -7.15 -10.52
N GLU A 185 9.22 -7.60 -9.31
CA GLU A 185 10.04 -7.20 -8.16
C GLU A 185 10.06 -8.31 -7.11
N ASN A 186 11.24 -8.81 -6.79
CA ASN A 186 11.42 -9.86 -5.77
C ASN A 186 10.49 -11.08 -5.95
N GLY A 187 10.29 -11.52 -7.19
CA GLY A 187 9.40 -12.63 -7.54
C GLY A 187 7.90 -12.28 -7.55
N ARG A 188 7.54 -11.04 -7.31
CA ARG A 188 6.17 -10.53 -7.49
C ARG A 188 6.03 -9.92 -8.89
N THR A 189 4.86 -10.10 -9.49
CA THR A 189 4.55 -9.50 -10.78
C THR A 189 3.24 -8.72 -10.68
N MET A 190 3.21 -7.56 -11.31
CA MET A 190 1.99 -6.75 -11.49
C MET A 190 1.87 -6.39 -12.95
N VAL A 191 0.70 -6.59 -13.53
CA VAL A 191 0.45 -6.37 -14.97
C VAL A 191 -0.85 -5.60 -15.15
N LEU A 192 -0.80 -4.53 -15.92
CA LEU A 192 -1.97 -3.71 -16.27
C LEU A 192 -2.97 -4.52 -17.08
N THR A 193 -4.21 -4.61 -16.58
CA THR A 193 -5.31 -5.32 -17.24
C THR A 193 -6.37 -4.40 -17.79
N LYS A 194 -6.52 -3.18 -17.24
CA LYS A 194 -7.55 -2.23 -17.67
C LYS A 194 -7.17 -0.80 -17.31
N ILE A 195 -7.44 0.15 -18.20
CA ILE A 195 -7.49 1.58 -17.89
C ILE A 195 -8.90 1.90 -17.39
N ILE A 196 -8.99 2.60 -16.26
CA ILE A 196 -10.25 3.02 -15.62
C ILE A 196 -10.49 4.49 -15.95
N THR A 197 -11.71 4.79 -16.40
CA THR A 197 -12.22 6.15 -16.60
C THR A 197 -13.49 6.31 -15.76
N ASP A 198 -13.80 7.55 -15.37
CA ASP A 198 -15.00 7.89 -14.56
C ASP A 198 -15.05 7.16 -13.19
N ALA A 199 -13.88 6.87 -12.61
CA ALA A 199 -13.79 6.26 -11.29
C ALA A 199 -14.48 7.12 -10.23
N LYS A 200 -15.22 6.45 -9.33
CA LYS A 200 -15.87 7.06 -8.16
C LYS A 200 -15.36 6.36 -6.92
N THR A 201 -15.30 7.11 -5.80
CA THR A 201 -14.91 6.53 -4.52
C THR A 201 -15.83 5.36 -4.13
N LYS A 202 -15.23 4.29 -3.64
CA LYS A 202 -15.91 3.15 -3.01
C LYS A 202 -16.04 3.34 -1.50
N ILE A 203 -15.27 4.28 -0.94
CA ILE A 203 -15.32 4.61 0.48
C ILE A 203 -16.36 5.70 0.68
N THR A 204 -17.52 5.33 1.22
CA THR A 204 -18.65 6.22 1.51
C THR A 204 -18.76 6.49 3.01
N GLY A 205 -19.44 7.57 3.37
CA GLY A 205 -19.62 8.01 4.75
C GLY A 205 -18.56 9.01 5.23
N THR A 206 -18.83 9.64 6.37
CA THR A 206 -17.89 10.60 6.97
C THR A 206 -16.85 9.85 7.79
N PRO A 207 -15.54 10.00 7.49
CA PRO A 207 -14.50 9.35 8.27
C PRO A 207 -14.46 9.86 9.71
N VAL A 208 -14.19 8.95 10.65
CA VAL A 208 -13.84 9.30 12.03
C VAL A 208 -12.33 9.23 12.20
N LYS A 209 -11.79 10.12 13.05
CA LYS A 209 -10.35 10.09 13.33
C LYS A 209 -9.96 8.77 13.99
N PHE A 210 -8.94 8.13 13.42
CA PHE A 210 -8.35 6.92 13.97
C PHE A 210 -7.47 7.28 15.17
N ASP A 211 -7.80 6.74 16.34
CA ASP A 211 -6.96 6.81 17.52
C ASP A 211 -6.42 5.42 17.87
N PRO A 212 -5.11 5.18 17.65
CA PRO A 212 -4.49 3.88 17.96
C PRO A 212 -4.63 3.47 19.43
N LYS A 213 -4.67 4.45 20.37
CA LYS A 213 -4.78 4.18 21.81
C LYS A 213 -6.15 3.63 22.17
N VAL A 214 -7.20 4.21 21.58
CA VAL A 214 -8.59 3.73 21.77
C VAL A 214 -8.74 2.30 21.24
N MET A 215 -8.18 2.00 20.08
CA MET A 215 -8.22 0.64 19.54
C MET A 215 -7.47 -0.38 20.41
N MET A 216 -6.32 0.02 20.92
CA MET A 216 -5.54 -0.87 21.80
C MET A 216 -6.31 -1.17 23.09
N GLN A 217 -6.97 -0.18 23.68
CA GLN A 217 -7.83 -0.36 24.85
C GLN A 217 -9.00 -1.28 24.57
N GLN A 218 -9.70 -1.09 23.43
CA GLN A 218 -10.82 -1.95 23.04
C GLN A 218 -10.39 -3.41 22.83
N ARG A 219 -9.24 -3.65 22.20
CA ARG A 219 -8.68 -5.00 22.02
C ARG A 219 -8.32 -5.64 23.36
N MET A 220 -7.76 -4.88 24.30
CA MET A 220 -7.45 -5.41 25.64
C MET A 220 -8.73 -5.79 26.40
N GLN A 221 -9.77 -4.95 26.33
CA GLN A 221 -11.07 -5.26 26.95
C GLN A 221 -11.73 -6.52 26.34
N GLN A 222 -11.70 -6.66 25.00
CA GLN A 222 -12.22 -7.85 24.34
C GLN A 222 -11.48 -9.13 24.74
N ARG A 223 -10.15 -9.07 24.88
CA ARG A 223 -9.35 -10.21 25.37
C ARG A 223 -9.67 -10.58 26.81
N GLN A 224 -9.89 -9.60 27.67
CA GLN A 224 -10.28 -9.84 29.07
C GLN A 224 -11.68 -10.51 29.18
N GLN A 225 -12.63 -10.10 28.33
CA GLN A 225 -13.97 -10.72 28.27
C GLN A 225 -13.92 -12.16 27.73
N GLN A 226 -12.98 -12.51 26.87
CA GLN A 226 -12.80 -13.88 26.36
C GLN A 226 -12.06 -14.80 27.35
N GLN A 227 -11.36 -14.24 28.34
CA GLN A 227 -10.63 -15.01 29.37
C GLN A 227 -11.42 -15.23 30.66
N ASN A 228 -12.57 -14.56 30.81
CA ASN A 228 -13.50 -14.75 31.92
C ASN A 228 -14.87 -15.21 31.36
N PRO A 229 -15.04 -16.53 31.09
CA PRO A 229 -16.33 -17.09 30.68
C PRO A 229 -17.34 -17.13 31.82
#